data_deb33900f7f0cc487be0d42b1855438d
#
_entry.id   deb33900f7f0cc487be0d42b1855438d
#
_cell.length_a   1.000
_cell.length_b   1.000
_cell.length_c   1.000
_cell.angle_alpha   90.00
_cell.angle_beta   90.00
_cell.angle_gamma   90.00
#
_symmetry.space_group_name_H-M   'P 1'
#
loop_
_entity.id
_entity.type
_entity.pdbx_description
1 polymer ?
#
loop_
_entity_poly.entity_id
_entity_poly.type
_entity_poly.pdbx_seq_one_letter_code
_entity_poly.pdbx_strand_id
1 'polypeptide(L)'
;WSSDVCSSDLLYYAYLLIPSDGYKTQVLAGWLSLIVNAGDGIDMDMFLARQPKERIIQRVGQQLRINRSKIKDASDTNTDFDDIDGAIRSGYFLKEGLANNEDFYYLNLLITVTAPTVEDLEWKVSEMKKLLLSQDMNVSACHFREEQAFLSALPLVSMEKGLYERGKRNLLTGGAASCYPFTSFEMCDDNGILLGVNKYNSSLIIVDIFNSAIYKNANMAILGTSGAGKTFTMQLMALRMRRKNIPVFIIAPLKGHEFHRACANVGGEFIQISPASPHCINVMEIRKVDRSVNEMLDGPGIQLSELAAKIQQLHIFFSLLIPDMSHEERQLLDEALIRTYNAKGITHDNASLEDPANPGCYREMPVLGDLYEILKAAPETIRMAHILNRLVNGSASTFNKQTNVRLDNKYTVLDISSLTGDLLTVGMFVALDFVWDRAKADRTEEKAIFIDECWQLLSGAGTTGTRLAGDFVLEIFKTIRGYGGSAVCASQDLNDFFNLDEGRFGKGIINNSKTKIILNLEDDEAERVQETLHLDRKSVV
;
A
#
# COMPACT_ATOMS: atom_id res chain seq x y z
N TRP A 1 -32.32 -39.40 2.54
CA TRP A 1 -31.03 -38.72 2.63
C TRP A 1 -30.16 -39.29 1.55
N SER A 2 -29.90 -38.52 0.49
CA SER A 2 -29.05 -38.95 -0.60
C SER A 2 -27.60 -38.94 -0.14
N SER A 3 -26.84 -39.95 -0.55
CA SER A 3 -25.42 -40.13 -0.25
C SER A 3 -24.48 -39.10 -0.92
N ASP A 4 -25.03 -38.01 -1.45
CA ASP A 4 -24.29 -37.00 -2.21
C ASP A 4 -23.98 -35.73 -1.45
N VAL A 5 -24.17 -35.70 -0.12
CA VAL A 5 -23.65 -34.62 0.72
C VAL A 5 -22.15 -34.86 0.91
N CYS A 6 -21.34 -34.16 0.14
CA CYS A 6 -19.90 -34.17 0.34
C CYS A 6 -19.57 -33.76 1.77
N SER A 7 -18.85 -34.57 2.51
CA SER A 7 -18.41 -34.31 3.89
C SER A 7 -17.53 -33.04 4.03
N SER A 8 -17.12 -32.45 2.93
CA SER A 8 -16.38 -31.18 2.84
C SER A 8 -17.23 -29.94 3.12
N ASP A 9 -18.58 -30.06 3.10
CA ASP A 9 -19.49 -28.93 3.27
C ASP A 9 -20.06 -28.82 4.69
N LEU A 10 -19.65 -29.72 5.60
CA LEU A 10 -20.08 -29.70 6.99
C LEU A 10 -19.27 -28.65 7.77
N LEU A 11 -19.98 -27.71 8.37
CA LEU A 11 -19.41 -26.74 9.31
C LEU A 11 -19.85 -27.09 10.72
N TYR A 12 -18.92 -26.95 11.67
CA TYR A 12 -19.19 -27.05 13.10
C TYR A 12 -19.43 -25.66 13.67
N TYR A 13 -20.38 -25.56 14.61
CA TYR A 13 -20.81 -24.30 15.20
C TYR A 13 -20.65 -24.32 16.71
N ALA A 14 -20.17 -23.22 17.28
CA ALA A 14 -20.21 -22.96 18.70
C ALA A 14 -20.78 -21.57 18.97
N TYR A 15 -21.54 -21.42 20.05
CA TYR A 15 -22.18 -20.17 20.41
C TYR A 15 -21.65 -19.67 21.74
N LEU A 16 -21.27 -18.40 21.79
CA LEU A 16 -20.76 -17.75 22.98
C LEU A 16 -21.66 -16.55 23.32
N LEU A 17 -22.11 -16.51 24.57
CA LEU A 17 -22.92 -15.42 25.10
C LEU A 17 -22.12 -14.64 26.14
N ILE A 18 -22.16 -13.31 26.08
CA ILE A 18 -21.62 -12.47 27.14
C ILE A 18 -22.71 -12.30 28.20
N PRO A 19 -22.53 -12.84 29.41
CA PRO A 19 -23.50 -12.69 30.47
C PRO A 19 -23.56 -11.24 30.97
N SER A 20 -24.63 -10.86 31.67
CA SER A 20 -24.87 -9.48 32.11
C SER A 20 -23.77 -8.90 33.00
N ASP A 21 -23.05 -9.72 33.73
CA ASP A 21 -21.90 -9.40 34.60
C ASP A 21 -20.54 -9.54 33.87
N GLY A 22 -20.54 -10.13 32.67
CA GLY A 22 -19.35 -10.34 31.85
C GLY A 22 -18.91 -9.13 31.03
N TYR A 23 -19.67 -8.06 30.99
CA TYR A 23 -19.34 -6.86 30.23
C TYR A 23 -18.41 -5.94 31.01
N LYS A 24 -17.47 -5.33 30.30
CA LYS A 24 -16.63 -4.24 30.82
C LYS A 24 -17.47 -3.10 31.37
N THR A 25 -17.02 -2.49 32.45
CA THR A 25 -17.76 -1.39 33.12
C THR A 25 -17.71 -0.09 32.35
N GLN A 26 -16.61 0.18 31.65
CA GLN A 26 -16.40 1.36 30.82
C GLN A 26 -15.91 0.93 29.45
N VAL A 27 -16.50 1.45 28.40
CA VAL A 27 -16.16 1.13 27.02
C VAL A 27 -15.85 2.41 26.23
N LEU A 28 -14.92 2.32 25.31
CA LEU A 28 -14.61 3.36 24.32
C LEU A 28 -15.47 3.16 23.08
N ALA A 29 -15.57 4.20 22.25
CA ALA A 29 -16.23 4.08 20.95
C ALA A 29 -15.58 2.96 20.11
N GLY A 30 -16.40 2.11 19.49
CA GLY A 30 -15.92 1.03 18.64
C GLY A 30 -15.31 -0.18 19.35
N TRP A 31 -15.54 -0.36 20.64
CA TRP A 31 -15.01 -1.48 21.42
C TRP A 31 -15.39 -2.87 20.88
N LEU A 32 -16.47 -2.97 20.10
CA LEU A 32 -16.89 -4.20 19.43
C LEU A 32 -16.15 -4.48 18.12
N SER A 33 -15.39 -3.52 17.61
CA SER A 33 -14.63 -3.71 16.35
C SER A 33 -13.64 -4.88 16.43
N LEU A 34 -13.14 -5.16 17.63
CA LEU A 34 -12.22 -6.27 17.89
C LEU A 34 -12.87 -7.65 17.64
N ILE A 35 -14.15 -7.78 17.96
CA ILE A 35 -14.91 -9.02 17.72
C ILE A 35 -15.21 -9.18 16.22
N VAL A 36 -15.65 -8.09 15.58
CA VAL A 36 -16.00 -8.11 14.15
C VAL A 36 -14.78 -8.37 13.26
N ASN A 37 -13.60 -7.95 13.70
CA ASN A 37 -12.33 -8.17 13.00
C ASN A 37 -11.56 -9.41 13.49
N ALA A 38 -12.17 -10.31 14.26
CA ALA A 38 -11.47 -11.47 14.83
C ALA A 38 -11.15 -12.59 13.82
N GLY A 39 -11.55 -12.42 12.55
CA GLY A 39 -11.22 -13.32 11.45
C GLY A 39 -12.41 -14.13 10.92
N ASP A 40 -12.11 -14.98 9.94
CA ASP A 40 -13.11 -15.78 9.25
C ASP A 40 -13.80 -16.80 10.16
N GLY A 41 -15.12 -16.91 10.01
CA GLY A 41 -15.94 -17.84 10.78
C GLY A 41 -16.30 -17.31 12.17
N ILE A 42 -16.19 -16.00 12.39
CA ILE A 42 -16.68 -15.31 13.59
C ILE A 42 -17.78 -14.34 13.18
N ASP A 43 -18.98 -14.59 13.63
CA ASP A 43 -20.13 -13.70 13.44
C ASP A 43 -20.57 -13.14 14.79
N MET A 44 -21.09 -11.91 14.80
CA MET A 44 -21.58 -11.26 16.00
C MET A 44 -22.99 -10.71 15.78
N ASP A 45 -23.93 -11.22 16.56
CA ASP A 45 -25.29 -10.71 16.61
C ASP A 45 -25.44 -9.76 17.79
N MET A 46 -25.86 -8.53 17.49
CA MET A 46 -26.09 -7.49 18.47
C MET A 46 -27.59 -7.18 18.59
N PHE A 47 -28.16 -7.49 19.72
CA PHE A 47 -29.57 -7.20 20.03
C PHE A 47 -29.65 -5.95 20.91
N LEU A 48 -30.16 -4.87 20.36
CA LEU A 48 -30.32 -3.60 21.05
C LEU A 48 -31.79 -3.23 21.16
N ALA A 49 -32.35 -3.31 22.37
CA ALA A 49 -33.76 -3.08 22.59
C ALA A 49 -34.03 -1.84 23.46
N ARG A 50 -34.59 -0.78 22.86
CA ARG A 50 -35.00 0.45 23.55
C ARG A 50 -36.12 0.12 24.57
N GLN A 51 -36.02 0.70 25.75
CA GLN A 51 -37.00 0.51 26.83
C GLN A 51 -37.78 1.79 27.12
N PRO A 52 -39.09 1.68 27.56
CA PRO A 52 -39.86 2.85 27.96
C PRO A 52 -39.23 3.55 29.17
N LYS A 53 -38.89 4.83 29.00
CA LYS A 53 -38.12 5.64 29.96
C LYS A 53 -38.79 5.72 31.33
N GLU A 54 -40.11 5.92 31.35
CA GLU A 54 -40.87 6.08 32.59
C GLU A 54 -40.82 4.83 33.48
N ARG A 55 -40.94 3.63 32.88
CA ARG A 55 -40.85 2.34 33.58
C ARG A 55 -39.45 2.13 34.16
N ILE A 56 -38.42 2.49 33.43
CA ILE A 56 -37.04 2.36 33.87
C ILE A 56 -36.72 3.30 35.03
N ILE A 57 -37.13 4.58 34.96
CA ILE A 57 -36.96 5.55 36.05
C ILE A 57 -37.60 5.04 37.35
N GLN A 58 -38.83 4.49 37.28
CA GLN A 58 -39.50 3.92 38.46
C GLN A 58 -38.73 2.73 39.00
N ARG A 59 -38.30 1.79 38.13
CA ARG A 59 -37.56 0.58 38.53
C ARG A 59 -36.20 0.92 39.15
N VAL A 60 -35.40 1.80 38.52
CA VAL A 60 -34.12 2.25 39.05
C VAL A 60 -34.33 2.98 40.40
N GLY A 61 -35.34 3.83 40.49
CA GLY A 61 -35.67 4.53 41.73
C GLY A 61 -36.10 3.57 42.87
N GLN A 62 -36.81 2.49 42.58
CA GLN A 62 -37.13 1.45 43.56
C GLN A 62 -35.88 0.69 44.01
N GLN A 63 -35.05 0.26 43.06
CA GLN A 63 -33.82 -0.48 43.35
C GLN A 63 -32.83 0.34 44.16
N LEU A 64 -32.68 1.62 43.88
CA LEU A 64 -31.87 2.54 44.66
C LEU A 64 -32.35 2.69 46.10
N ARG A 65 -33.67 2.71 46.33
CA ARG A 65 -34.24 2.74 47.70
C ARG A 65 -33.93 1.47 48.44
N ILE A 66 -34.10 0.30 47.81
CA ILE A 66 -33.80 -1.01 48.40
C ILE A 66 -32.31 -1.12 48.75
N ASN A 67 -31.43 -0.78 47.83
CA ASN A 67 -29.98 -0.88 48.05
C ASN A 67 -29.49 0.08 49.14
N ARG A 68 -30.06 1.30 49.22
CA ARG A 68 -29.77 2.24 50.32
C ARG A 68 -30.25 1.74 51.69
N SER A 69 -31.39 1.03 51.76
CA SER A 69 -31.85 0.40 53.00
C SER A 69 -30.89 -0.71 53.43
N LYS A 70 -30.46 -1.56 52.49
CA LYS A 70 -29.52 -2.63 52.76
C LYS A 70 -28.16 -2.15 53.28
N ILE A 71 -27.61 -1.02 52.74
CA ILE A 71 -26.36 -0.44 53.24
C ILE A 71 -26.46 0.02 54.71
N LYS A 72 -27.62 0.51 55.14
CA LYS A 72 -27.82 0.93 56.53
C LYS A 72 -27.80 -0.25 57.52
N ASP A 73 -28.14 -1.44 57.02
CA ASP A 73 -28.23 -2.65 57.81
C ASP A 73 -26.97 -3.54 57.66
N ALA A 74 -26.05 -3.22 56.75
CA ALA A 74 -24.81 -3.95 56.50
C ALA A 74 -23.68 -3.48 57.43
N SER A 75 -22.96 -4.42 58.06
CA SER A 75 -21.75 -4.11 58.81
C SER A 75 -20.58 -3.91 57.84
N ASP A 76 -19.67 -2.95 58.16
CA ASP A 76 -18.53 -2.54 57.32
C ASP A 76 -17.54 -3.65 56.93
N THR A 77 -17.74 -4.87 57.38
CA THR A 77 -16.83 -6.02 57.19
C THR A 77 -17.29 -7.04 56.16
N ASN A 78 -18.41 -6.81 55.46
CA ASN A 78 -18.97 -7.77 54.49
C ASN A 78 -18.62 -7.40 53.06
N THR A 79 -18.15 -8.36 52.25
CA THR A 79 -17.95 -8.26 50.80
C THR A 79 -19.19 -7.73 50.04
N ASP A 80 -20.37 -7.92 50.60
CA ASP A 80 -21.64 -7.40 50.09
C ASP A 80 -21.75 -5.87 50.12
N PHE A 81 -20.94 -5.17 50.93
CA PHE A 81 -20.97 -3.70 51.02
C PHE A 81 -20.47 -3.04 49.74
N ASP A 82 -19.32 -3.49 49.20
CA ASP A 82 -18.72 -2.94 47.97
C ASP A 82 -19.62 -3.19 46.77
N ASP A 83 -20.26 -4.35 46.69
CA ASP A 83 -21.20 -4.69 45.62
C ASP A 83 -22.47 -3.83 45.69
N ILE A 84 -23.00 -3.56 46.87
CA ILE A 84 -24.18 -2.71 47.07
C ILE A 84 -23.83 -1.22 46.77
N ASP A 85 -22.65 -0.75 47.17
CA ASP A 85 -22.20 0.62 46.87
C ASP A 85 -21.96 0.79 45.36
N GLY A 86 -21.34 -0.18 44.69
CA GLY A 86 -21.19 -0.23 43.24
C GLY A 86 -22.53 -0.19 42.50
N ALA A 87 -23.51 -0.97 42.99
CA ALA A 87 -24.87 -0.95 42.43
C ALA A 87 -25.58 0.38 42.62
N ILE A 88 -25.35 1.08 43.74
CA ILE A 88 -25.92 2.40 44.02
C ILE A 88 -25.30 3.45 43.08
N ARG A 89 -23.95 3.44 42.88
CA ARG A 89 -23.27 4.37 41.96
C ARG A 89 -23.77 4.16 40.52
N SER A 90 -23.88 2.90 40.09
CA SER A 90 -24.42 2.57 38.75
C SER A 90 -25.87 3.03 38.58
N GLY A 91 -26.69 2.88 39.63
CA GLY A 91 -28.08 3.36 39.63
C GLY A 91 -28.19 4.89 39.53
N TYR A 92 -27.31 5.63 40.21
CA TYR A 92 -27.24 7.09 40.04
C TYR A 92 -26.79 7.52 38.65
N PHE A 93 -25.78 6.87 38.09
CA PHE A 93 -25.34 7.10 36.74
C PHE A 93 -26.47 6.95 35.71
N LEU A 94 -27.23 5.84 35.82
CA LEU A 94 -28.40 5.61 34.97
C LEU A 94 -29.46 6.69 35.15
N LYS A 95 -29.73 7.09 36.41
CA LYS A 95 -30.73 8.11 36.72
C LYS A 95 -30.33 9.49 36.20
N GLU A 96 -29.06 9.84 36.28
CA GLU A 96 -28.50 11.09 35.76
C GLU A 96 -28.58 11.14 34.22
N GLY A 97 -28.16 10.10 33.51
CA GLY A 97 -28.27 10.03 32.04
C GLY A 97 -29.73 10.14 31.58
N LEU A 98 -30.65 9.43 32.27
CA LEU A 98 -32.08 9.55 31.95
C LEU A 98 -32.62 10.96 32.21
N ALA A 99 -32.13 11.69 33.23
CA ALA A 99 -32.49 13.07 33.51
C ALA A 99 -31.93 14.02 32.44
N ASN A 100 -30.75 13.73 31.89
CA ASN A 100 -30.09 14.46 30.81
C ASN A 100 -30.62 14.09 29.41
N ASN A 101 -31.82 13.52 29.36
CA ASN A 101 -32.55 13.18 28.15
C ASN A 101 -31.96 12.03 27.30
N GLU A 102 -31.08 11.19 27.87
CA GLU A 102 -30.69 9.96 27.24
C GLU A 102 -31.82 8.91 27.28
N ASP A 103 -31.84 8.01 26.30
CA ASP A 103 -32.71 6.82 26.30
C ASP A 103 -32.01 5.63 26.96
N PHE A 104 -32.79 4.64 27.31
CA PHE A 104 -32.31 3.42 27.94
C PHE A 104 -32.52 2.20 27.03
N TYR A 105 -31.47 1.37 26.97
CA TYR A 105 -31.44 0.17 26.13
C TYR A 105 -31.01 -1.05 26.92
N TYR A 106 -31.47 -2.22 26.46
CA TYR A 106 -30.84 -3.50 26.80
C TYR A 106 -30.02 -3.97 25.62
N LEU A 107 -28.76 -4.31 25.88
CA LEU A 107 -27.85 -4.91 24.93
C LEU A 107 -27.68 -6.40 25.24
N ASN A 108 -27.68 -7.23 24.20
CA ASN A 108 -27.21 -8.61 24.23
C ASN A 108 -26.27 -8.83 23.08
N LEU A 109 -25.18 -9.58 23.31
CA LEU A 109 -24.22 -10.00 22.30
C LEU A 109 -24.16 -11.51 22.26
N LEU A 110 -24.39 -12.07 21.08
CA LEU A 110 -24.22 -13.49 20.78
C LEU A 110 -23.13 -13.60 19.72
N ILE A 111 -22.12 -14.43 19.97
CA ILE A 111 -21.03 -14.67 19.05
C ILE A 111 -21.14 -16.09 18.52
N THR A 112 -21.18 -16.24 17.21
CA THR A 112 -21.18 -17.52 16.51
C THR A 112 -19.76 -17.79 16.01
N VAL A 113 -19.23 -18.95 16.33
CA VAL A 113 -17.92 -19.41 15.86
C VAL A 113 -18.13 -20.60 14.95
N THR A 114 -17.56 -20.59 13.77
CA THR A 114 -17.66 -21.68 12.77
C THR A 114 -16.29 -22.17 12.33
N ALA A 115 -16.19 -23.48 12.11
CA ALA A 115 -14.97 -24.10 11.59
C ALA A 115 -15.28 -25.39 10.81
N PRO A 116 -14.39 -25.81 9.89
CA PRO A 116 -14.56 -27.06 9.12
C PRO A 116 -14.24 -28.34 9.93
N THR A 117 -13.49 -28.21 11.03
CA THR A 117 -13.16 -29.34 11.93
C THR A 117 -13.48 -28.99 13.39
N VAL A 118 -13.62 -30.01 14.22
CA VAL A 118 -13.88 -29.83 15.66
C VAL A 118 -12.66 -29.22 16.36
N GLU A 119 -11.47 -29.65 15.98
CA GLU A 119 -10.21 -29.15 16.52
C GLU A 119 -10.03 -27.65 16.25
N ASP A 120 -10.30 -27.22 15.02
CA ASP A 120 -10.25 -25.79 14.64
C ASP A 120 -11.32 -24.98 15.36
N LEU A 121 -12.51 -25.56 15.56
CA LEU A 121 -13.58 -24.91 16.32
C LEU A 121 -13.18 -24.69 17.77
N GLU A 122 -12.64 -25.70 18.44
CA GLU A 122 -12.18 -25.61 19.83
C GLU A 122 -11.04 -24.57 19.96
N TRP A 123 -10.12 -24.57 19.00
CA TRP A 123 -9.05 -23.58 18.94
C TRP A 123 -9.61 -22.15 18.81
N LYS A 124 -10.49 -21.90 17.81
CA LYS A 124 -11.12 -20.58 17.60
C LYS A 124 -11.93 -20.12 18.82
N VAL A 125 -12.67 -21.02 19.44
CA VAL A 125 -13.42 -20.72 20.69
C VAL A 125 -12.47 -20.32 21.81
N SER A 126 -11.34 -21.02 21.96
CA SER A 126 -10.32 -20.70 22.95
C SER A 126 -9.70 -19.33 22.69
N GLU A 127 -9.34 -19.02 21.44
CA GLU A 127 -8.77 -17.72 21.05
C GLU A 127 -9.79 -16.58 21.27
N MET A 128 -11.06 -16.78 20.92
CA MET A 128 -12.11 -15.78 21.17
C MET A 128 -12.29 -15.53 22.68
N LYS A 129 -12.26 -16.56 23.51
CA LYS A 129 -12.32 -16.40 24.97
C LYS A 129 -11.13 -15.61 25.51
N LYS A 130 -9.92 -15.90 25.03
CA LYS A 130 -8.70 -15.16 25.42
C LYS A 130 -8.77 -13.70 24.96
N LEU A 131 -9.24 -13.46 23.73
CA LEU A 131 -9.41 -12.12 23.19
C LEU A 131 -10.35 -11.29 24.06
N LEU A 132 -11.52 -11.82 24.39
CA LEU A 132 -12.49 -11.12 25.22
C LEU A 132 -11.98 -10.92 26.66
N LEU A 133 -11.32 -11.91 27.23
CA LEU A 133 -10.71 -11.79 28.56
C LEU A 133 -9.63 -10.70 28.61
N SER A 134 -8.84 -10.56 27.55
CA SER A 134 -7.84 -9.48 27.43
C SER A 134 -8.46 -8.08 27.44
N GLN A 135 -9.76 -7.98 27.17
CA GLN A 135 -10.54 -6.74 27.20
C GLN A 135 -11.42 -6.62 28.46
N ASP A 136 -11.11 -7.36 29.51
CA ASP A 136 -11.89 -7.43 30.76
C ASP A 136 -13.36 -7.86 30.52
N MET A 137 -13.58 -8.74 29.55
CA MET A 137 -14.90 -9.31 29.25
C MET A 137 -14.91 -10.82 29.45
N ASN A 138 -15.93 -11.33 30.12
CA ASN A 138 -16.13 -12.75 30.31
C ASN A 138 -17.22 -13.26 29.38
N VAL A 139 -17.00 -14.45 28.83
CA VAL A 139 -17.94 -15.08 27.90
C VAL A 139 -18.24 -16.50 28.34
N SER A 140 -19.47 -16.92 28.16
CA SER A 140 -19.94 -18.27 28.45
C SER A 140 -20.33 -19.00 27.18
N ALA A 141 -19.88 -20.24 26.99
CA ALA A 141 -20.39 -21.08 25.92
C ALA A 141 -21.86 -21.50 26.22
N CYS A 142 -22.67 -21.55 25.17
CA CYS A 142 -24.09 -21.92 25.26
C CYS A 142 -24.28 -23.44 25.33
N HIS A 143 -23.56 -24.13 26.23
CA HIS A 143 -23.70 -25.57 26.41
C HIS A 143 -25.13 -25.95 26.81
N PHE A 144 -25.67 -27.01 26.17
CA PHE A 144 -27.04 -27.49 26.27
C PHE A 144 -28.12 -26.47 25.89
N ARG A 145 -27.72 -25.42 25.13
CA ARG A 145 -28.58 -24.38 24.57
C ARG A 145 -28.21 -24.00 23.17
N GLU A 146 -27.53 -24.90 22.47
CA GLU A 146 -27.01 -24.70 21.11
C GLU A 146 -28.15 -24.42 20.13
N GLU A 147 -29.27 -25.14 20.23
CA GLU A 147 -30.46 -24.93 19.40
C GLU A 147 -31.07 -23.53 19.61
N GLN A 148 -31.19 -23.10 20.85
CA GLN A 148 -31.73 -21.78 21.19
C GLN A 148 -30.78 -20.67 20.69
N ALA A 149 -29.47 -20.87 20.77
CA ALA A 149 -28.48 -19.95 20.28
C ALA A 149 -28.50 -19.89 18.75
N PHE A 150 -28.57 -21.04 18.07
CA PHE A 150 -28.72 -21.14 16.62
C PHE A 150 -29.96 -20.37 16.13
N LEU A 151 -31.13 -20.63 16.75
CA LEU A 151 -32.36 -19.91 16.37
C LEU A 151 -32.26 -18.41 16.64
N SER A 152 -31.52 -17.99 17.66
CA SER A 152 -31.26 -16.57 17.94
C SER A 152 -30.29 -15.91 16.95
N ALA A 153 -29.34 -16.64 16.40
CA ALA A 153 -28.39 -16.17 15.40
C ALA A 153 -28.99 -16.07 13.98
N LEU A 154 -30.18 -16.65 13.74
CA LEU A 154 -30.86 -16.48 12.48
C LEU A 154 -31.35 -15.02 12.30
N PRO A 155 -31.42 -14.49 11.06
CA PRO A 155 -31.82 -13.10 10.81
C PRO A 155 -33.32 -12.83 11.06
N LEU A 156 -33.85 -13.34 12.17
CA LEU A 156 -35.23 -13.19 12.61
C LEU A 156 -35.44 -12.04 13.59
N VAL A 157 -34.34 -11.31 13.93
CA VAL A 157 -34.35 -10.18 14.88
C VAL A 157 -34.97 -10.57 16.25
N SER A 158 -34.82 -11.82 16.65
CA SER A 158 -35.42 -12.37 17.89
C SER A 158 -34.40 -13.23 18.62
N MET A 159 -34.20 -12.94 19.88
CA MET A 159 -33.36 -13.74 20.78
C MET A 159 -34.23 -14.56 21.72
N GLU A 160 -33.86 -15.83 21.94
CA GLU A 160 -34.57 -16.70 22.86
C GLU A 160 -34.55 -16.09 24.28
N LYS A 161 -35.70 -16.20 24.98
CA LYS A 161 -35.94 -15.50 26.24
C LYS A 161 -34.90 -15.83 27.32
N GLY A 162 -34.49 -17.10 27.45
CA GLY A 162 -33.54 -17.53 28.47
C GLY A 162 -32.13 -16.97 28.23
N LEU A 163 -31.69 -16.89 26.95
CA LEU A 163 -30.44 -16.27 26.56
C LEU A 163 -30.51 -14.74 26.73
N TYR A 164 -31.64 -14.14 26.32
CA TYR A 164 -31.87 -12.70 26.46
C TYR A 164 -31.80 -12.24 27.93
N GLU A 165 -32.48 -12.91 28.85
CA GLU A 165 -32.46 -12.55 30.27
C GLU A 165 -31.09 -12.72 30.93
N ARG A 166 -30.28 -13.68 30.45
CA ARG A 166 -28.94 -13.93 30.97
C ARG A 166 -27.90 -12.95 30.46
N GLY A 167 -28.01 -12.50 29.18
CA GLY A 167 -27.03 -11.64 28.53
C GLY A 167 -27.32 -10.15 28.62
N LYS A 168 -28.53 -9.73 28.99
CA LYS A 168 -28.95 -8.33 28.88
C LYS A 168 -28.12 -7.39 29.77
N ARG A 169 -27.53 -6.37 29.12
CA ARG A 169 -26.76 -5.30 29.75
C ARG A 169 -27.49 -3.97 29.62
N ASN A 170 -27.51 -3.21 30.70
CA ASN A 170 -28.09 -1.86 30.71
C ASN A 170 -27.17 -0.85 30.01
N LEU A 171 -27.72 -0.08 29.08
CA LEU A 171 -27.00 0.99 28.38
C LEU A 171 -27.83 2.27 28.31
N LEU A 172 -27.14 3.42 28.34
CA LEU A 172 -27.65 4.72 27.93
C LEU A 172 -27.32 4.98 26.45
N THR A 173 -27.86 6.06 25.89
CA THR A 173 -27.64 6.40 24.47
C THR A 173 -26.17 6.47 24.10
N GLY A 174 -25.32 7.08 24.93
CA GLY A 174 -23.87 7.14 24.70
C GLY A 174 -23.21 5.77 24.64
N GLY A 175 -23.61 4.85 25.55
CA GLY A 175 -23.14 3.45 25.54
C GLY A 175 -23.62 2.68 24.31
N ALA A 176 -24.87 2.90 23.88
CA ALA A 176 -25.41 2.28 22.67
C ALA A 176 -24.69 2.76 21.40
N ALA A 177 -24.38 4.06 21.31
CA ALA A 177 -23.60 4.61 20.21
C ALA A 177 -22.17 4.06 20.18
N SER A 178 -21.57 3.81 21.35
CA SER A 178 -20.22 3.22 21.45
C SER A 178 -20.17 1.76 20.96
N CYS A 179 -21.32 1.07 20.86
CA CYS A 179 -21.40 -0.28 20.31
C CYS A 179 -21.31 -0.36 18.79
N TYR A 180 -21.23 0.76 18.07
CA TYR A 180 -21.04 0.75 16.63
C TYR A 180 -19.69 0.10 16.28
N PRO A 181 -19.66 -1.07 15.60
CA PRO A 181 -18.44 -1.86 15.48
C PRO A 181 -17.55 -1.46 14.29
N PHE A 182 -18.08 -0.70 13.34
CA PHE A 182 -17.38 -0.37 12.09
C PHE A 182 -16.52 0.91 12.23
N THR A 183 -15.75 1.02 13.30
CA THR A 183 -14.90 2.19 13.60
C THR A 183 -13.45 1.99 13.15
N SER A 184 -13.04 0.75 12.92
CA SER A 184 -11.70 0.41 12.43
C SER A 184 -11.77 -0.87 11.59
N PHE A 185 -10.82 -1.01 10.70
CA PHE A 185 -10.65 -2.17 9.84
C PHE A 185 -9.33 -2.86 10.19
N GLU A 186 -9.31 -4.17 10.27
CA GLU A 186 -8.09 -4.94 10.41
C GLU A 186 -7.48 -5.22 9.03
N MET A 187 -6.20 -4.94 8.89
CA MET A 187 -5.41 -5.20 7.68
C MET A 187 -4.24 -6.11 8.06
N CYS A 188 -4.50 -7.41 8.13
CA CYS A 188 -3.51 -8.39 8.54
C CYS A 188 -3.48 -9.54 7.54
N ASP A 189 -2.78 -9.33 6.43
CA ASP A 189 -2.60 -10.35 5.40
C ASP A 189 -1.56 -11.38 5.86
N ASP A 190 -1.76 -12.67 5.55
CA ASP A 190 -0.91 -13.76 6.02
C ASP A 190 0.55 -13.65 5.55
N ASN A 191 0.79 -13.16 4.33
CA ASN A 191 2.11 -13.10 3.71
C ASN A 191 2.50 -11.68 3.30
N GLY A 192 2.21 -10.69 4.14
CA GLY A 192 2.47 -9.29 3.86
C GLY A 192 3.76 -8.75 4.44
N ILE A 193 3.95 -7.44 4.27
CA ILE A 193 4.95 -6.65 5.01
C ILE A 193 4.25 -5.89 6.14
N LEU A 194 4.84 -5.91 7.33
CA LEU A 194 4.35 -5.12 8.46
C LEU A 194 4.54 -3.63 8.16
N LEU A 195 3.49 -2.84 8.12
CA LEU A 195 3.57 -1.39 7.95
C LEU A 195 3.55 -0.65 9.30
N GLY A 196 2.79 -1.12 10.26
CA GLY A 196 2.66 -0.48 11.56
C GLY A 196 1.64 -1.17 12.47
N VAL A 197 1.14 -0.42 13.42
CA VAL A 197 0.08 -0.84 14.35
C VAL A 197 -1.10 0.11 14.17
N ASN A 198 -2.30 -0.45 14.04
CA ASN A 198 -3.53 0.32 13.94
C ASN A 198 -3.79 1.07 15.26
N LYS A 199 -3.87 2.39 15.19
CA LYS A 199 -4.06 3.27 16.36
C LYS A 199 -5.38 3.02 17.10
N TYR A 200 -6.42 2.55 16.39
CA TYR A 200 -7.77 2.44 16.95
C TYR A 200 -8.05 1.11 17.62
N ASN A 201 -7.49 0.01 17.09
CA ASN A 201 -7.74 -1.34 17.62
C ASN A 201 -6.47 -2.09 18.04
N SER A 202 -5.29 -1.45 17.91
CA SER A 202 -3.98 -2.02 18.24
C SER A 202 -3.61 -3.28 17.46
N SER A 203 -4.32 -3.59 16.36
CA SER A 203 -3.97 -4.70 15.48
C SER A 203 -2.73 -4.37 14.64
N LEU A 204 -2.03 -5.40 14.18
CA LEU A 204 -0.92 -5.21 13.24
C LEU A 204 -1.46 -4.87 11.85
N ILE A 205 -0.80 -3.93 11.18
CA ILE A 205 -1.06 -3.62 9.76
C ILE A 205 -0.02 -4.36 8.94
N ILE A 206 -0.42 -5.52 8.42
CA ILE A 206 0.39 -6.35 7.53
C ILE A 206 -0.29 -6.38 6.17
N VAL A 207 0.42 -5.99 5.12
CA VAL A 207 -0.16 -5.82 3.78
C VAL A 207 0.64 -6.62 2.76
N ASP A 208 -0.02 -7.52 2.05
CA ASP A 208 0.54 -8.25 0.91
C ASP A 208 0.06 -7.64 -0.41
N ILE A 209 0.76 -6.60 -0.86
CA ILE A 209 0.40 -5.87 -2.08
C ILE A 209 0.41 -6.73 -3.35
N PHE A 210 1.13 -7.86 -3.35
CA PHE A 210 1.21 -8.78 -4.49
C PHE A 210 0.07 -9.80 -4.52
N ASN A 211 -0.73 -9.90 -3.45
CA ASN A 211 -1.90 -10.76 -3.43
C ASN A 211 -3.01 -10.22 -4.35
N SER A 212 -3.10 -10.78 -5.55
CA SER A 212 -4.06 -10.36 -6.58
C SER A 212 -5.53 -10.65 -6.23
N ALA A 213 -5.79 -11.50 -5.23
CA ALA A 213 -7.15 -11.75 -4.75
C ALA A 213 -7.70 -10.55 -3.95
N ILE A 214 -6.81 -9.82 -3.25
CA ILE A 214 -7.18 -8.66 -2.43
C ILE A 214 -6.90 -7.36 -3.20
N TYR A 215 -5.72 -7.23 -3.79
CA TYR A 215 -5.27 -6.01 -4.46
C TYR A 215 -5.27 -6.16 -5.98
N LYS A 216 -6.00 -5.29 -6.68
CA LYS A 216 -6.07 -5.32 -8.16
C LYS A 216 -4.71 -5.06 -8.83
N ASN A 217 -3.83 -4.32 -8.18
CA ASN A 217 -2.42 -4.14 -8.56
C ASN A 217 -1.59 -3.84 -7.31
N ALA A 218 -0.27 -4.05 -7.42
CA ALA A 218 0.69 -3.85 -6.34
C ALA A 218 1.24 -2.41 -6.25
N ASN A 219 0.80 -1.50 -7.13
CA ASN A 219 1.34 -0.14 -7.13
C ASN A 219 0.88 0.66 -5.91
N MET A 220 1.76 1.56 -5.47
CA MET A 220 1.55 2.37 -4.28
C MET A 220 1.88 3.84 -4.51
N ALA A 221 1.16 4.71 -3.82
CA ALA A 221 1.47 6.13 -3.73
C ALA A 221 1.66 6.53 -2.27
N ILE A 222 2.74 7.25 -1.97
CA ILE A 222 3.08 7.77 -0.64
C ILE A 222 3.03 9.29 -0.72
N LEU A 223 2.07 9.88 -0.05
CA LEU A 223 1.80 11.32 -0.07
C LEU A 223 2.06 11.93 1.32
N GLY A 224 2.63 13.12 1.37
CA GLY A 224 2.87 13.80 2.64
C GLY A 224 3.80 15.00 2.48
N THR A 225 3.70 15.97 3.39
CA THR A 225 4.56 17.16 3.44
C THR A 225 6.04 16.82 3.63
N SER A 226 6.89 17.80 3.49
CA SER A 226 8.31 17.68 3.86
C SER A 226 8.42 17.36 5.37
N GLY A 227 9.24 16.37 5.72
CA GLY A 227 9.40 15.92 7.11
C GLY A 227 8.32 14.96 7.63
N ALA A 228 7.27 14.66 6.87
CA ALA A 228 6.21 13.73 7.27
C ALA A 228 6.66 12.25 7.39
N GLY A 229 7.90 11.91 7.00
CA GLY A 229 8.44 10.56 7.11
C GLY A 229 8.34 9.71 5.84
N LYS A 230 8.15 10.30 4.66
CA LYS A 230 8.08 9.58 3.37
C LYS A 230 9.29 8.69 3.12
N THR A 231 10.49 9.26 3.15
CA THR A 231 11.76 8.52 2.93
C THR A 231 11.91 7.38 3.94
N PHE A 232 11.54 7.61 5.21
CA PHE A 232 11.55 6.57 6.24
C PHE A 232 10.58 5.43 5.89
N THR A 233 9.35 5.76 5.50
CA THR A 233 8.33 4.78 5.11
C THR A 233 8.79 3.97 3.90
N MET A 234 9.35 4.62 2.87
CA MET A 234 9.93 3.95 1.70
C MET A 234 11.05 2.98 2.09
N GLN A 235 12.00 3.42 2.92
CA GLN A 235 13.11 2.57 3.38
C GLN A 235 12.60 1.37 4.18
N LEU A 236 11.65 1.60 5.09
CA LEU A 236 11.07 0.53 5.91
C LEU A 236 10.40 -0.54 5.03
N MET A 237 9.61 -0.12 4.06
CA MET A 237 8.95 -1.02 3.11
C MET A 237 9.97 -1.77 2.25
N ALA A 238 10.92 -1.06 1.69
CA ALA A 238 11.98 -1.61 0.85
C ALA A 238 12.81 -2.68 1.60
N LEU A 239 13.20 -2.41 2.84
CA LEU A 239 13.92 -3.37 3.69
C LEU A 239 13.07 -4.61 4.02
N ARG A 240 11.79 -4.43 4.27
CA ARG A 240 10.85 -5.53 4.56
C ARG A 240 10.58 -6.38 3.33
N MET A 241 10.46 -5.77 2.15
CA MET A 241 10.37 -6.49 0.87
C MET A 241 11.68 -7.27 0.58
N ARG A 242 12.85 -6.64 0.80
CA ARG A 242 14.14 -7.32 0.67
C ARG A 242 14.25 -8.53 1.60
N ARG A 243 13.74 -8.44 2.84
CA ARG A 243 13.68 -9.58 3.78
C ARG A 243 12.86 -10.74 3.23
N LYS A 244 11.81 -10.46 2.48
CA LYS A 244 10.99 -11.45 1.76
C LYS A 244 11.61 -11.91 0.44
N ASN A 245 12.85 -11.56 0.17
CA ASN A 245 13.58 -11.89 -1.05
C ASN A 245 13.03 -11.22 -2.33
N ILE A 246 12.21 -10.18 -2.21
CA ILE A 246 11.68 -9.39 -3.31
C ILE A 246 12.75 -8.37 -3.73
N PRO A 247 13.18 -8.35 -5.01
CA PRO A 247 14.10 -7.33 -5.52
C PRO A 247 13.50 -5.93 -5.42
N VAL A 248 14.32 -5.01 -4.94
CA VAL A 248 13.94 -3.60 -4.72
C VAL A 248 14.93 -2.70 -5.42
N PHE A 249 14.41 -1.78 -6.23
CA PHE A 249 15.15 -0.74 -6.92
C PHE A 249 14.65 0.61 -6.43
N ILE A 250 15.55 1.47 -5.96
CA ILE A 250 15.21 2.79 -5.42
C ILE A 250 15.88 3.85 -6.29
N ILE A 251 15.11 4.76 -6.85
CA ILE A 251 15.60 5.93 -7.60
C ILE A 251 15.46 7.14 -6.69
N ALA A 252 16.58 7.76 -6.33
CA ALA A 252 16.66 8.83 -5.34
C ALA A 252 17.25 10.11 -5.97
N PRO A 253 16.40 11.06 -6.42
CA PRO A 253 16.86 12.25 -7.15
C PRO A 253 17.39 13.37 -6.24
N LEU A 254 16.95 13.49 -5.00
CA LEU A 254 17.31 14.61 -4.13
C LEU A 254 18.08 14.21 -2.89
N LYS A 255 17.79 13.06 -2.31
CA LYS A 255 18.27 12.64 -0.99
C LYS A 255 18.90 11.24 -0.99
N GLY A 256 19.65 10.91 -2.05
CA GLY A 256 20.25 9.59 -2.21
C GLY A 256 21.08 9.14 -1.02
N HIS A 257 21.79 10.05 -0.34
CA HIS A 257 22.59 9.76 0.83
C HIS A 257 21.78 9.18 2.01
N GLU A 258 20.49 9.50 2.13
CA GLU A 258 19.62 8.95 3.19
C GLU A 258 19.45 7.43 3.05
N PHE A 259 19.48 6.90 1.82
CA PHE A 259 19.36 5.47 1.53
C PHE A 259 20.68 4.70 1.69
N HIS A 260 21.83 5.37 1.71
CA HIS A 260 23.14 4.74 1.70
C HIS A 260 23.35 3.79 2.89
N ARG A 261 23.02 4.23 4.11
CA ARG A 261 23.20 3.43 5.33
C ARG A 261 22.35 2.16 5.31
N ALA A 262 21.10 2.27 4.89
CA ALA A 262 20.20 1.11 4.79
C ALA A 262 20.70 0.13 3.73
N CYS A 263 21.12 0.63 2.57
CA CYS A 263 21.70 -0.15 1.49
C CYS A 263 22.95 -0.93 1.94
N ALA A 264 23.90 -0.26 2.59
CA ALA A 264 25.12 -0.89 3.10
C ALA A 264 24.81 -1.99 4.12
N ASN A 265 23.87 -1.76 5.04
CA ASN A 265 23.54 -2.72 6.11
C ASN A 265 22.92 -4.02 5.59
N VAL A 266 22.26 -4.01 4.43
CA VAL A 266 21.66 -5.22 3.84
C VAL A 266 22.53 -5.85 2.75
N GLY A 267 23.76 -5.37 2.57
CA GLY A 267 24.64 -5.80 1.47
C GLY A 267 24.08 -5.43 0.10
N GLY A 268 23.38 -4.32 0.01
CA GLY A 268 22.81 -3.78 -1.24
C GLY A 268 23.88 -3.12 -2.10
N GLU A 269 23.51 -2.76 -3.32
CA GLU A 269 24.35 -2.05 -4.28
C GLU A 269 23.95 -0.58 -4.35
N PHE A 270 24.90 0.31 -4.12
CA PHE A 270 24.69 1.75 -4.16
C PHE A 270 25.39 2.34 -5.41
N ILE A 271 24.58 2.70 -6.41
CA ILE A 271 25.03 3.23 -7.68
C ILE A 271 24.84 4.75 -7.67
N GLN A 272 25.92 5.48 -7.60
CA GLN A 272 25.89 6.94 -7.67
C GLN A 272 26.12 7.39 -9.11
N ILE A 273 25.16 8.10 -9.69
CA ILE A 273 25.26 8.69 -11.03
C ILE A 273 25.53 10.18 -10.85
N SER A 274 26.77 10.58 -11.13
CA SER A 274 27.21 11.98 -11.03
C SER A 274 28.28 12.27 -12.07
N PRO A 275 28.56 13.54 -12.38
CA PRO A 275 29.58 13.90 -13.36
C PRO A 275 30.98 13.35 -13.07
N ALA A 276 31.29 13.06 -11.80
CA ALA A 276 32.58 12.55 -11.34
C ALA A 276 32.53 11.09 -10.86
N SER A 277 31.39 10.41 -11.00
CA SER A 277 31.23 9.02 -10.55
C SER A 277 31.98 8.04 -11.46
N PRO A 278 32.54 6.94 -10.87
CA PRO A 278 33.01 5.82 -11.66
C PRO A 278 31.87 5.01 -12.28
N HIS A 279 30.63 5.13 -11.79
CA HIS A 279 29.47 4.42 -12.27
C HIS A 279 28.95 5.07 -13.56
N CYS A 280 28.79 4.29 -14.60
CA CYS A 280 28.36 4.75 -15.92
C CYS A 280 27.20 3.88 -16.42
N ILE A 281 26.23 4.52 -17.04
CA ILE A 281 25.13 3.85 -17.75
C ILE A 281 25.13 4.39 -19.17
N ASN A 282 25.35 3.51 -20.15
CA ASN A 282 25.30 3.87 -21.57
C ASN A 282 23.84 4.07 -22.00
N VAL A 283 23.48 5.28 -22.31
CA VAL A 283 22.12 5.64 -22.74
C VAL A 283 21.75 4.95 -24.07
N MET A 284 22.73 4.69 -24.93
CA MET A 284 22.53 4.06 -26.23
C MET A 284 22.58 2.53 -26.19
N GLU A 285 22.78 1.93 -25.04
CA GLU A 285 22.85 0.48 -24.90
C GLU A 285 21.50 -0.21 -25.11
N ILE A 286 21.47 -1.15 -26.07
CA ILE A 286 20.39 -2.15 -26.16
C ILE A 286 20.79 -3.29 -25.25
N ARG A 287 20.08 -3.40 -24.11
CA ARG A 287 20.43 -4.37 -23.06
C ARG A 287 19.89 -5.74 -23.41
N LYS A 288 20.72 -6.76 -23.20
CA LYS A 288 20.25 -8.14 -23.32
C LYS A 288 19.33 -8.46 -22.15
N VAL A 289 18.05 -8.60 -22.45
CA VAL A 289 17.04 -9.04 -21.48
C VAL A 289 16.78 -10.51 -21.74
N ASP A 290 17.03 -11.35 -20.72
CA ASP A 290 16.67 -12.77 -20.80
C ASP A 290 15.14 -12.89 -20.73
N ARG A 291 14.53 -13.21 -21.85
CA ARG A 291 13.07 -13.38 -21.99
C ARG A 291 12.64 -14.84 -22.03
N SER A 292 13.55 -15.77 -21.77
CA SER A 292 13.27 -17.21 -21.83
C SER A 292 12.07 -17.63 -21.00
N VAL A 293 11.92 -17.06 -19.81
CA VAL A 293 10.77 -17.31 -18.91
C VAL A 293 9.47 -16.77 -19.52
N ASN A 294 9.51 -15.57 -20.10
CA ASN A 294 8.33 -14.95 -20.71
C ASN A 294 7.91 -15.71 -21.98
N GLU A 295 8.87 -16.15 -22.79
CA GLU A 295 8.62 -16.94 -23.99
C GLU A 295 8.07 -18.35 -23.68
N MET A 296 8.50 -18.95 -22.57
CA MET A 296 7.92 -20.22 -22.09
C MET A 296 6.43 -20.08 -21.70
N LEU A 297 6.04 -18.90 -21.20
CA LEU A 297 4.65 -18.65 -20.77
C LEU A 297 3.73 -18.27 -21.93
N ASP A 298 4.20 -17.44 -22.85
CA ASP A 298 3.38 -16.83 -23.89
C ASP A 298 3.59 -17.46 -25.28
N GLY A 299 4.59 -18.32 -25.42
CA GLY A 299 5.05 -18.82 -26.74
C GLY A 299 5.88 -17.79 -27.50
N PRO A 300 6.43 -18.15 -28.69
CA PRO A 300 7.20 -17.25 -29.51
C PRO A 300 6.29 -16.12 -30.04
N GLY A 301 6.39 -14.94 -29.41
CA GLY A 301 5.66 -13.74 -29.80
C GLY A 301 6.20 -13.15 -31.11
N ILE A 302 5.53 -12.11 -31.62
CA ILE A 302 6.06 -11.29 -32.72
C ILE A 302 7.34 -10.62 -32.20
N GLN A 303 8.49 -10.95 -32.77
CA GLN A 303 9.75 -10.29 -32.45
C GLN A 303 9.73 -8.85 -32.99
N LEU A 304 9.50 -7.89 -32.11
CA LEU A 304 9.65 -6.48 -32.41
C LEU A 304 11.14 -6.12 -32.47
N SER A 305 11.50 -5.18 -33.35
CA SER A 305 12.87 -4.67 -33.45
C SER A 305 13.29 -3.99 -32.14
N GLU A 306 14.31 -4.53 -31.49
CA GLU A 306 14.87 -3.95 -30.26
C GLU A 306 15.53 -2.59 -30.54
N LEU A 307 16.13 -2.42 -31.71
CA LEU A 307 16.67 -1.14 -32.17
C LEU A 307 15.55 -0.09 -32.28
N ALA A 308 14.41 -0.43 -32.88
CA ALA A 308 13.31 0.51 -33.02
C ALA A 308 12.76 0.95 -31.66
N ALA A 309 12.61 0.02 -30.72
CA ALA A 309 12.21 0.33 -29.34
C ALA A 309 13.22 1.25 -28.65
N LYS A 310 14.52 0.99 -28.81
CA LYS A 310 15.58 1.82 -28.24
C LYS A 310 15.61 3.22 -28.82
N ILE A 311 15.43 3.36 -30.14
CA ILE A 311 15.35 4.67 -30.79
C ILE A 311 14.19 5.50 -30.23
N GLN A 312 13.04 4.90 -29.98
CA GLN A 312 11.92 5.61 -29.34
C GLN A 312 12.27 6.12 -27.92
N GLN A 313 12.97 5.32 -27.10
CA GLN A 313 13.47 5.75 -25.80
C GLN A 313 14.48 6.88 -25.93
N LEU A 314 15.38 6.81 -26.91
CA LEU A 314 16.35 7.87 -27.19
C LEU A 314 15.68 9.18 -27.66
N HIS A 315 14.56 9.12 -28.38
CA HIS A 315 13.76 10.30 -28.67
C HIS A 315 13.21 10.99 -27.41
N ILE A 316 12.82 10.23 -26.39
CA ILE A 316 12.43 10.80 -25.08
C ILE A 316 13.64 11.49 -24.44
N PHE A 317 14.77 10.78 -24.36
CA PHE A 317 16.01 11.31 -23.80
C PHE A 317 16.44 12.64 -24.48
N PHE A 318 16.46 12.68 -25.80
CA PHE A 318 16.84 13.88 -26.53
C PHE A 318 15.78 14.99 -26.42
N SER A 319 14.51 14.66 -26.31
CA SER A 319 13.47 15.66 -26.08
C SER A 319 13.52 16.28 -24.67
N LEU A 320 14.08 15.56 -23.67
CA LEU A 320 14.40 16.13 -22.37
C LEU A 320 15.65 17.00 -22.39
N LEU A 321 16.66 16.61 -23.19
CA LEU A 321 17.90 17.35 -23.33
C LEU A 321 17.76 18.62 -24.21
N ILE A 322 16.87 18.57 -25.21
CA ILE A 322 16.60 19.64 -26.18
C ILE A 322 15.08 19.88 -26.23
N PRO A 323 14.52 20.61 -25.24
CA PRO A 323 13.05 20.78 -25.11
C PRO A 323 12.38 21.48 -26.30
N ASP A 324 13.14 22.32 -27.02
CA ASP A 324 12.71 23.12 -28.17
C ASP A 324 13.03 22.47 -29.52
N MET A 325 13.29 21.16 -29.56
CA MET A 325 13.60 20.41 -30.79
C MET A 325 12.45 20.47 -31.80
N SER A 326 12.72 20.91 -33.01
CA SER A 326 11.76 20.96 -34.11
C SER A 326 11.42 19.57 -34.67
N HIS A 327 10.35 19.48 -35.46
CA HIS A 327 10.00 18.21 -36.13
C HIS A 327 11.05 17.76 -37.13
N GLU A 328 11.68 18.72 -37.82
CA GLU A 328 12.77 18.46 -38.77
C GLU A 328 14.01 17.91 -38.03
N GLU A 329 14.41 18.56 -36.95
CA GLU A 329 15.53 18.09 -36.12
C GLU A 329 15.29 16.68 -35.55
N ARG A 330 14.02 16.33 -35.19
CA ARG A 330 13.68 14.96 -34.75
C ARG A 330 13.89 13.94 -35.88
N GLN A 331 13.52 14.26 -37.10
CA GLN A 331 13.74 13.36 -38.24
C GLN A 331 15.23 13.18 -38.50
N LEU A 332 16.00 14.28 -38.50
CA LEU A 332 17.46 14.23 -38.68
C LEU A 332 18.15 13.43 -37.56
N LEU A 333 17.66 13.55 -36.33
CA LEU A 333 18.13 12.76 -35.19
C LEU A 333 17.85 11.27 -35.40
N ASP A 334 16.65 10.90 -35.86
CA ASP A 334 16.29 9.52 -36.15
C ASP A 334 17.22 8.88 -37.15
N GLU A 335 17.49 9.59 -38.27
CA GLU A 335 18.45 9.14 -39.28
C GLU A 335 19.88 9.01 -38.72
N ALA A 336 20.33 9.98 -37.90
CA ALA A 336 21.63 9.93 -37.27
C ALA A 336 21.78 8.75 -36.31
N LEU A 337 20.74 8.46 -35.51
CA LEU A 337 20.70 7.31 -34.61
C LEU A 337 20.81 5.99 -35.38
N ILE A 338 20.00 5.81 -36.44
CA ILE A 338 20.07 4.61 -37.30
C ILE A 338 21.46 4.46 -37.90
N ARG A 339 22.06 5.53 -38.40
CA ARG A 339 23.43 5.50 -38.95
C ARG A 339 24.46 5.12 -37.88
N THR A 340 24.30 5.60 -36.65
CA THR A 340 25.21 5.31 -35.54
C THR A 340 25.22 3.82 -35.22
N TYR A 341 24.03 3.20 -35.10
CA TYR A 341 23.94 1.76 -34.86
C TYR A 341 24.40 0.92 -36.04
N ASN A 342 24.07 1.34 -37.28
CA ASN A 342 24.54 0.68 -38.51
C ASN A 342 26.07 0.69 -38.61
N ALA A 343 26.74 1.75 -38.17
CA ALA A 343 28.22 1.81 -38.17
C ALA A 343 28.84 0.75 -37.22
N LYS A 344 28.11 0.28 -36.19
CA LYS A 344 28.50 -0.85 -35.33
C LYS A 344 27.98 -2.20 -35.87
N GLY A 345 27.32 -2.22 -37.01
CA GLY A 345 26.75 -3.43 -37.62
C GLY A 345 25.44 -3.87 -36.99
N ILE A 346 24.75 -2.98 -36.28
CA ILE A 346 23.44 -3.24 -35.63
C ILE A 346 22.36 -2.65 -36.53
N THR A 347 21.37 -3.50 -36.88
CA THR A 347 20.25 -3.16 -37.77
C THR A 347 18.91 -3.47 -37.09
N HIS A 348 17.81 -3.23 -37.78
CA HIS A 348 16.47 -3.59 -37.29
C HIS A 348 16.25 -5.09 -37.15
N ASP A 349 17.14 -5.92 -37.71
CA ASP A 349 17.14 -7.38 -37.45
C ASP A 349 17.81 -7.67 -36.10
N ASN A 350 17.07 -8.24 -35.16
CA ASN A 350 17.60 -8.54 -33.83
C ASN A 350 18.77 -9.54 -33.84
N ALA A 351 18.90 -10.38 -34.89
CA ALA A 351 20.08 -11.23 -35.08
C ALA A 351 21.39 -10.43 -35.24
N SER A 352 21.31 -9.18 -35.71
CA SER A 352 22.46 -8.30 -35.84
C SER A 352 23.07 -7.81 -34.52
N LEU A 353 22.31 -7.94 -33.42
CA LEU A 353 22.78 -7.58 -32.08
C LEU A 353 23.85 -8.54 -31.56
N GLU A 354 23.83 -9.80 -31.97
CA GLU A 354 24.79 -10.79 -31.49
C GLU A 354 26.19 -10.55 -32.09
N ASP A 355 27.20 -10.73 -31.23
CA ASP A 355 28.58 -10.65 -31.64
C ASP A 355 28.99 -11.95 -32.37
N PRO A 356 29.32 -11.92 -33.66
CA PRO A 356 29.76 -13.11 -34.39
C PRO A 356 31.02 -13.78 -33.81
N ALA A 357 31.84 -13.01 -33.08
CA ALA A 357 33.05 -13.52 -32.46
C ALA A 357 32.80 -14.19 -31.10
N ASN A 358 31.70 -13.80 -30.42
CA ASN A 358 31.34 -14.30 -29.08
C ASN A 358 29.86 -14.68 -29.04
N PRO A 359 29.45 -15.87 -29.47
CA PRO A 359 28.06 -16.31 -29.48
C PRO A 359 27.41 -16.17 -28.10
N GLY A 360 26.21 -15.56 -28.06
CA GLY A 360 25.49 -15.32 -26.82
C GLY A 360 25.81 -14.00 -26.13
N CYS A 361 26.77 -13.22 -26.62
CA CYS A 361 27.02 -11.83 -26.21
C CYS A 361 26.53 -10.86 -27.29
N TYR A 362 26.10 -9.66 -26.87
CA TYR A 362 25.80 -8.59 -27.81
C TYR A 362 27.07 -7.88 -28.23
N ARG A 363 27.05 -7.30 -29.43
CA ARG A 363 28.12 -6.45 -29.94
C ARG A 363 28.36 -5.28 -28.99
N GLU A 364 29.54 -4.67 -29.12
CA GLU A 364 29.82 -3.43 -28.42
C GLU A 364 28.84 -2.33 -28.91
N MET A 365 28.06 -1.80 -27.95
CA MET A 365 27.05 -0.79 -28.25
C MET A 365 27.67 0.57 -28.52
N PRO A 366 27.10 1.39 -29.40
CA PRO A 366 27.58 2.76 -29.60
C PRO A 366 27.43 3.57 -28.31
N VAL A 367 28.23 4.62 -28.18
CA VAL A 367 28.12 5.60 -27.09
C VAL A 367 27.72 6.98 -27.68
N LEU A 368 27.35 7.93 -26.82
CA LEU A 368 26.96 9.27 -27.25
C LEU A 368 28.04 9.96 -28.11
N GLY A 369 29.34 9.64 -27.90
CA GLY A 369 30.44 10.11 -28.69
C GLY A 369 30.39 9.67 -30.17
N ASP A 370 29.94 8.42 -30.42
CA ASP A 370 29.78 7.91 -31.79
C ASP A 370 28.69 8.72 -32.52
N LEU A 371 27.57 9.00 -31.86
CA LEU A 371 26.48 9.83 -32.37
C LEU A 371 26.94 11.28 -32.58
N TYR A 372 27.72 11.83 -31.63
CA TYR A 372 28.24 13.20 -31.73
C TYR A 372 29.06 13.42 -33.02
N GLU A 373 29.92 12.50 -33.40
CA GLU A 373 30.72 12.62 -34.64
C GLU A 373 29.82 12.59 -35.89
N ILE A 374 28.74 11.83 -35.89
CA ILE A 374 27.78 11.81 -37.01
C ILE A 374 27.00 13.12 -37.07
N LEU A 375 26.51 13.63 -35.94
CA LEU A 375 25.77 14.89 -35.88
C LEU A 375 26.64 16.10 -36.26
N LYS A 376 27.93 16.06 -35.92
CA LYS A 376 28.89 17.12 -36.23
C LYS A 376 29.24 17.20 -37.74
N ALA A 377 29.11 16.08 -38.43
CA ALA A 377 29.47 15.99 -39.84
C ALA A 377 28.48 16.71 -40.79
N ALA A 378 27.25 16.96 -40.37
CA ALA A 378 26.21 17.60 -41.18
C ALA A 378 25.86 18.99 -40.62
N PRO A 379 25.80 20.03 -41.46
CA PRO A 379 25.49 21.40 -41.04
C PRO A 379 24.12 21.51 -40.36
N GLU A 380 23.12 20.74 -40.81
CA GLU A 380 21.74 20.76 -40.30
C GLU A 380 21.63 20.24 -38.87
N THR A 381 22.56 19.39 -38.42
CA THR A 381 22.56 18.75 -37.10
C THR A 381 23.58 19.35 -36.13
N ILE A 382 24.34 20.38 -36.55
CA ILE A 382 25.43 20.97 -35.76
C ILE A 382 24.94 21.56 -34.42
N ARG A 383 23.73 22.11 -34.36
CA ARG A 383 23.10 22.60 -33.11
C ARG A 383 22.94 21.46 -32.09
N MET A 384 22.43 20.32 -32.53
CA MET A 384 22.26 19.14 -31.65
C MET A 384 23.64 18.62 -31.19
N ALA A 385 24.64 18.60 -32.09
CA ALA A 385 26.01 18.25 -31.72
C ALA A 385 26.58 19.18 -30.64
N HIS A 386 26.39 20.51 -30.76
CA HIS A 386 26.85 21.44 -29.74
C HIS A 386 26.22 21.22 -28.37
N ILE A 387 24.91 20.91 -28.30
CA ILE A 387 24.23 20.59 -27.05
C ILE A 387 24.75 19.27 -26.50
N LEU A 388 24.87 18.24 -27.34
CA LEU A 388 25.36 16.92 -26.93
C LEU A 388 26.81 16.95 -26.43
N ASN A 389 27.62 17.92 -26.90
CA ASN A 389 29.02 18.05 -26.51
C ASN A 389 29.24 18.18 -25.00
N ARG A 390 28.25 18.72 -24.25
CA ARG A 390 28.26 18.76 -22.79
C ARG A 390 28.32 17.36 -22.15
N LEU A 391 27.65 16.38 -22.76
CA LEU A 391 27.63 15.00 -22.33
C LEU A 391 28.80 14.17 -22.87
N VAL A 392 29.42 14.58 -23.96
CA VAL A 392 30.51 13.84 -24.62
C VAL A 392 31.88 14.29 -24.11
N ASN A 393 32.20 15.59 -24.19
CA ASN A 393 33.50 16.15 -23.83
C ASN A 393 33.43 17.12 -22.65
N GLY A 394 32.22 17.42 -22.16
CA GLY A 394 32.01 18.39 -21.10
C GLY A 394 31.93 17.76 -19.70
N SER A 395 31.33 18.50 -18.76
CA SER A 395 31.26 18.15 -17.35
C SER A 395 30.44 16.92 -17.01
N ALA A 396 29.61 16.42 -17.94
CA ALA A 396 28.70 15.29 -17.70
C ALA A 396 29.07 14.06 -18.57
N SER A 397 30.34 13.83 -18.80
CA SER A 397 30.86 12.75 -19.67
C SER A 397 30.62 11.32 -19.12
N THR A 398 30.06 11.18 -17.94
CA THR A 398 29.65 9.90 -17.34
C THR A 398 28.63 9.16 -18.22
N PHE A 399 27.79 9.89 -18.96
CA PHE A 399 26.81 9.30 -19.89
C PHE A 399 27.40 8.83 -21.23
N ASN A 400 28.67 9.15 -21.50
CA ASN A 400 29.39 8.80 -22.73
C ASN A 400 30.38 7.64 -22.52
N LYS A 401 30.01 6.63 -21.76
CA LYS A 401 30.86 5.45 -21.51
C LYS A 401 29.99 4.20 -21.55
N GLN A 402 30.62 3.05 -21.75
CA GLN A 402 29.92 1.77 -21.64
C GLN A 402 29.43 1.55 -20.22
N THR A 403 28.29 0.87 -20.09
CA THR A 403 27.70 0.52 -18.79
C THR A 403 28.66 -0.37 -18.01
N ASN A 404 28.95 0.01 -16.77
CA ASN A 404 29.82 -0.73 -15.87
C ASN A 404 29.13 -1.12 -14.55
N VAL A 405 27.81 -0.91 -14.46
CA VAL A 405 26.97 -1.27 -13.31
C VAL A 405 25.97 -2.35 -13.71
N ARG A 406 25.55 -3.15 -12.73
CA ARG A 406 24.58 -4.23 -12.93
C ARG A 406 23.45 -4.09 -11.94
N LEU A 407 22.28 -4.69 -12.23
CA LEU A 407 21.11 -4.73 -11.35
C LEU A 407 20.87 -6.17 -10.85
N ASP A 408 21.93 -6.87 -10.48
CA ASP A 408 21.86 -8.26 -9.99
C ASP A 408 21.56 -8.32 -8.51
N ASN A 409 21.84 -7.24 -7.78
CA ASN A 409 21.56 -7.19 -6.34
C ASN A 409 20.06 -6.99 -6.09
N LYS A 410 19.55 -7.68 -5.09
CA LYS A 410 18.12 -7.58 -4.69
C LYS A 410 17.78 -6.32 -3.91
N TYR A 411 18.74 -5.46 -3.62
CA TYR A 411 18.50 -4.13 -3.04
C TYR A 411 19.47 -3.16 -3.70
N THR A 412 18.97 -2.41 -4.66
CA THR A 412 19.78 -1.47 -5.43
C THR A 412 19.24 -0.06 -5.28
N VAL A 413 20.13 0.88 -4.98
CA VAL A 413 19.83 2.31 -4.89
C VAL A 413 20.58 3.03 -6.00
N LEU A 414 19.84 3.77 -6.82
CA LEU A 414 20.39 4.68 -7.84
C LEU A 414 20.31 6.11 -7.30
N ASP A 415 21.43 6.63 -6.81
CA ASP A 415 21.56 7.99 -6.31
C ASP A 415 21.96 8.92 -7.46
N ILE A 416 21.05 9.83 -7.79
CA ILE A 416 21.26 10.85 -8.84
C ILE A 416 21.25 12.26 -8.26
N SER A 417 21.30 12.41 -6.94
CA SER A 417 21.18 13.68 -6.22
C SER A 417 22.29 14.70 -6.52
N SER A 418 23.40 14.24 -7.09
CA SER A 418 24.51 15.11 -7.53
C SER A 418 24.27 15.77 -8.89
N LEU A 419 23.22 15.37 -9.62
CA LEU A 419 22.82 16.02 -10.87
C LEU A 419 21.91 17.22 -10.56
N THR A 420 22.01 18.27 -11.35
CA THR A 420 21.23 19.51 -11.14
C THR A 420 20.61 20.00 -12.45
N GLY A 421 19.48 20.71 -12.33
CA GLY A 421 18.77 21.28 -13.48
C GLY A 421 18.34 20.22 -14.49
N ASP A 422 18.55 20.49 -15.78
CA ASP A 422 18.14 19.61 -16.88
C ASP A 422 18.76 18.21 -16.79
N LEU A 423 19.98 18.11 -16.25
CA LEU A 423 20.67 16.82 -16.08
C LEU A 423 20.02 15.94 -15.03
N LEU A 424 19.32 16.51 -14.04
CA LEU A 424 18.58 15.72 -13.04
C LEU A 424 17.44 14.96 -13.71
N THR A 425 16.63 15.65 -14.50
CA THR A 425 15.49 15.03 -15.21
C THR A 425 15.98 13.96 -16.21
N VAL A 426 17.03 14.27 -16.96
CA VAL A 426 17.68 13.32 -17.89
C VAL A 426 18.24 12.11 -17.13
N GLY A 427 18.97 12.32 -16.03
CA GLY A 427 19.52 11.24 -15.21
C GLY A 427 18.45 10.37 -14.56
N MET A 428 17.36 10.98 -14.12
CA MET A 428 16.23 10.26 -13.56
C MET A 428 15.54 9.36 -14.60
N PHE A 429 15.37 9.88 -15.83
CA PHE A 429 14.87 9.09 -16.96
C PHE A 429 15.78 7.90 -17.27
N VAL A 430 17.10 8.13 -17.36
CA VAL A 430 18.10 7.07 -17.64
C VAL A 430 18.09 6.00 -16.55
N ALA A 431 18.04 6.41 -15.27
CA ALA A 431 17.98 5.48 -14.16
C ALA A 431 16.70 4.64 -14.20
N LEU A 432 15.56 5.27 -14.50
CA LEU A 432 14.27 4.59 -14.58
C LEU A 432 14.21 3.63 -15.78
N ASP A 433 14.71 4.03 -16.97
CA ASP A 433 14.83 3.18 -18.16
C ASP A 433 15.71 1.95 -17.88
N PHE A 434 16.83 2.16 -17.18
CA PHE A 434 17.72 1.08 -16.79
C PHE A 434 17.06 0.06 -15.86
N VAL A 435 16.33 0.53 -14.85
CA VAL A 435 15.58 -0.34 -13.93
C VAL A 435 14.40 -1.00 -14.63
N TRP A 436 13.73 -0.29 -15.52
CA TRP A 436 12.58 -0.80 -16.24
C TRP A 436 12.93 -1.98 -17.15
N ASP A 437 14.07 -1.93 -17.83
CA ASP A 437 14.54 -3.07 -18.62
C ASP A 437 14.77 -4.32 -17.74
N ARG A 438 15.38 -4.15 -16.55
CA ARG A 438 15.52 -5.24 -15.57
C ARG A 438 14.17 -5.77 -15.08
N ALA A 439 13.21 -4.89 -14.88
CA ALA A 439 11.88 -5.29 -14.41
C ALA A 439 11.12 -6.14 -15.44
N LYS A 440 11.32 -5.88 -16.75
CA LYS A 440 10.71 -6.64 -17.84
C LYS A 440 11.33 -8.03 -18.08
N ALA A 441 12.51 -8.30 -17.52
CA ALA A 441 13.26 -9.51 -17.80
C ALA A 441 12.53 -10.79 -17.36
N ASP A 442 11.96 -10.81 -16.17
CA ASP A 442 11.23 -11.96 -15.63
C ASP A 442 9.90 -11.50 -15.04
N ARG A 443 8.80 -11.93 -15.65
CA ARG A 443 7.45 -11.55 -15.23
C ARG A 443 6.91 -12.38 -14.06
N THR A 444 7.58 -13.46 -13.68
CA THR A 444 7.20 -14.33 -12.56
C THR A 444 7.81 -13.88 -11.23
N GLU A 445 8.89 -13.12 -11.28
CA GLU A 445 9.55 -12.58 -10.10
C GLU A 445 8.79 -11.37 -9.56
N GLU A 446 8.39 -11.40 -8.29
CA GLU A 446 7.90 -10.20 -7.59
C GLU A 446 9.05 -9.20 -7.45
N LYS A 447 8.80 -7.94 -7.75
CA LYS A 447 9.79 -6.85 -7.64
C LYS A 447 9.14 -5.50 -7.38
N ALA A 448 9.90 -4.56 -6.82
CA ALA A 448 9.40 -3.22 -6.53
C ALA A 448 10.36 -2.13 -7.03
N ILE A 449 9.83 -1.13 -7.71
CA ILE A 449 10.53 0.07 -8.14
C ILE A 449 10.03 1.23 -7.28
N PHE A 450 10.88 1.78 -6.44
CA PHE A 450 10.60 2.96 -5.62
C PHE A 450 11.14 4.20 -6.33
N ILE A 451 10.29 5.18 -6.56
CA ILE A 451 10.63 6.45 -7.19
C ILE A 451 10.39 7.54 -6.16
N ASP A 452 11.46 8.03 -5.55
CA ASP A 452 11.38 9.16 -4.63
C ASP A 452 11.23 10.46 -5.44
N GLU A 453 10.44 11.40 -4.92
CA GLU A 453 10.17 12.69 -5.57
C GLU A 453 9.81 12.56 -7.05
N CYS A 454 8.87 11.67 -7.36
CA CYS A 454 8.45 11.33 -8.73
C CYS A 454 8.04 12.57 -9.56
N TRP A 455 7.55 13.63 -8.90
CA TRP A 455 7.19 14.90 -9.54
C TRP A 455 8.35 15.57 -10.27
N GLN A 456 9.60 15.30 -9.90
CA GLN A 456 10.79 15.85 -10.57
C GLN A 456 10.87 15.44 -12.05
N LEU A 457 10.44 14.24 -12.40
CA LEU A 457 10.32 13.82 -13.81
C LEU A 457 9.20 14.54 -14.56
N LEU A 458 8.21 15.00 -13.80
CA LEU A 458 7.03 15.65 -14.33
C LEU A 458 7.18 17.17 -14.32
N SER A 459 8.12 17.71 -13.51
CA SER A 459 8.38 19.14 -13.40
C SER A 459 9.14 19.66 -14.63
N GLY A 460 8.47 20.46 -15.40
CA GLY A 460 9.02 21.13 -16.55
C GLY A 460 7.91 21.88 -17.26
N ALA A 461 8.16 23.08 -17.69
CA ALA A 461 7.16 24.04 -18.19
C ALA A 461 6.36 23.55 -19.42
N GLY A 462 5.70 22.43 -19.36
CA GLY A 462 4.82 21.91 -20.42
C GLY A 462 5.54 21.56 -21.73
N THR A 463 6.85 21.28 -21.66
CA THR A 463 7.65 20.92 -22.84
C THR A 463 7.27 19.54 -23.37
N THR A 464 7.53 19.29 -24.66
CA THR A 464 7.26 17.98 -25.26
C THR A 464 8.05 16.87 -24.54
N GLY A 465 9.28 17.14 -24.10
CA GLY A 465 10.12 16.18 -23.39
C GLY A 465 9.52 15.75 -22.06
N THR A 466 9.06 16.70 -21.25
CA THR A 466 8.43 16.39 -19.94
C THR A 466 7.11 15.63 -20.09
N ARG A 467 6.33 15.90 -21.13
CA ARG A 467 5.12 15.10 -21.43
C ARG A 467 5.47 13.66 -21.79
N LEU A 468 6.46 13.46 -22.65
CA LEU A 468 6.92 12.11 -23.04
C LEU A 468 7.48 11.33 -21.86
N ALA A 469 8.26 11.97 -20.97
CA ALA A 469 8.76 11.34 -19.75
C ALA A 469 7.61 11.00 -18.79
N GLY A 470 6.62 11.88 -18.67
CA GLY A 470 5.41 11.63 -17.88
C GLY A 470 4.60 10.46 -18.42
N ASP A 471 4.42 10.38 -19.75
CA ASP A 471 3.74 9.25 -20.39
C ASP A 471 4.51 7.94 -20.15
N PHE A 472 5.85 7.96 -20.19
CA PHE A 472 6.69 6.80 -19.87
C PHE A 472 6.51 6.32 -18.42
N VAL A 473 6.54 7.23 -17.45
CA VAL A 473 6.26 6.88 -16.04
C VAL A 473 4.86 6.31 -15.90
N LEU A 474 3.86 6.94 -16.51
CA LEU A 474 2.47 6.47 -16.44
C LEU A 474 2.30 5.10 -17.10
N GLU A 475 3.03 4.82 -18.18
CA GLU A 475 3.07 3.51 -18.82
C GLU A 475 3.62 2.45 -17.86
N ILE A 476 4.70 2.74 -17.12
CA ILE A 476 5.23 1.83 -16.10
C ILE A 476 4.14 1.50 -15.06
N PHE A 477 3.46 2.50 -14.50
CA PHE A 477 2.38 2.27 -13.52
C PHE A 477 1.20 1.45 -14.08
N LYS A 478 0.92 1.57 -15.37
CA LYS A 478 -0.14 0.79 -16.04
C LYS A 478 0.27 -0.65 -16.32
N THR A 479 1.53 -0.88 -16.66
CA THR A 479 1.99 -2.15 -17.26
C THR A 479 2.79 -3.03 -16.32
N ILE A 480 3.43 -2.47 -15.28
CA ILE A 480 4.34 -3.19 -14.37
C ILE A 480 3.70 -4.41 -13.70
N ARG A 481 2.38 -4.37 -13.46
CA ARG A 481 1.63 -5.53 -12.98
C ARG A 481 1.79 -6.75 -13.89
N GLY A 482 1.79 -6.55 -15.22
CA GLY A 482 1.99 -7.63 -16.21
C GLY A 482 3.38 -8.26 -16.15
N TYR A 483 4.32 -7.62 -15.48
CA TYR A 483 5.68 -8.09 -15.24
C TYR A 483 5.94 -8.52 -13.79
N GLY A 484 4.87 -8.77 -13.00
CA GLY A 484 4.99 -9.20 -11.60
C GLY A 484 5.48 -8.10 -10.66
N GLY A 485 5.50 -6.85 -11.11
CA GLY A 485 6.12 -5.76 -10.36
C GLY A 485 5.15 -4.81 -9.66
N SER A 486 5.72 -3.99 -8.79
CA SER A 486 5.09 -2.85 -8.12
C SER A 486 5.87 -1.57 -8.40
N ALA A 487 5.19 -0.51 -8.79
CA ALA A 487 5.73 0.84 -8.82
C ALA A 487 5.24 1.61 -7.58
N VAL A 488 6.19 2.16 -6.83
CA VAL A 488 5.94 2.94 -5.61
C VAL A 488 6.43 4.35 -5.84
N CYS A 489 5.52 5.31 -5.79
CA CYS A 489 5.82 6.73 -5.98
C CYS A 489 5.69 7.47 -4.65
N ALA A 490 6.68 8.27 -4.28
CA ALA A 490 6.58 9.23 -3.20
C ALA A 490 6.61 10.67 -3.74
N SER A 491 5.77 11.54 -3.17
CA SER A 491 5.74 12.96 -3.52
C SER A 491 5.52 13.81 -2.29
N GLN A 492 6.28 14.92 -2.20
CA GLN A 492 6.10 15.94 -1.16
C GLN A 492 5.36 17.18 -1.69
N ASP A 493 5.44 17.44 -2.98
CA ASP A 493 4.74 18.55 -3.61
C ASP A 493 3.49 18.03 -4.32
N LEU A 494 2.37 18.09 -3.61
CA LEU A 494 1.09 17.67 -4.16
C LEU A 494 0.54 18.69 -5.17
N ASN A 495 0.92 19.97 -5.02
CA ASN A 495 0.50 21.01 -5.94
C ASN A 495 1.10 20.76 -7.31
N ASP A 496 2.40 20.58 -7.39
CA ASP A 496 3.08 20.28 -8.64
C ASP A 496 2.63 18.93 -9.19
N PHE A 497 2.48 17.93 -8.33
CA PHE A 497 2.05 16.61 -8.74
C PHE A 497 0.65 16.57 -9.37
N PHE A 498 -0.31 17.36 -8.85
CA PHE A 498 -1.68 17.41 -9.37
C PHE A 498 -1.94 18.48 -10.41
N ASN A 499 -1.10 19.53 -10.50
CA ASN A 499 -1.32 20.63 -11.44
C ASN A 499 -0.65 20.41 -12.80
N LEU A 500 0.38 19.57 -12.87
CA LEU A 500 1.10 19.29 -14.13
C LEU A 500 0.17 18.69 -15.18
N ASP A 501 0.14 19.30 -16.36
CA ASP A 501 -0.70 18.92 -17.50
C ASP A 501 -2.18 18.69 -17.08
N GLU A 502 -2.77 19.66 -16.37
CA GLU A 502 -4.14 19.60 -15.80
C GLU A 502 -4.37 18.42 -14.82
N GLY A 503 -3.29 17.95 -14.20
CA GLY A 503 -3.31 16.83 -13.27
C GLY A 503 -3.33 15.44 -13.94
N ARG A 504 -3.15 15.37 -15.24
CA ARG A 504 -3.22 14.10 -16.00
C ARG A 504 -2.27 13.05 -15.44
N PHE A 505 -1.02 13.41 -15.18
CA PHE A 505 -0.01 12.46 -14.71
C PHE A 505 -0.23 12.09 -13.26
N GLY A 506 -0.39 13.06 -12.37
CA GLY A 506 -0.62 12.81 -10.94
C GLY A 506 -1.87 11.98 -10.68
N LYS A 507 -3.01 12.38 -11.26
CA LYS A 507 -4.26 11.61 -11.20
C LYS A 507 -4.08 10.21 -11.82
N GLY A 508 -3.33 10.11 -12.93
CA GLY A 508 -3.06 8.85 -13.59
C GLY A 508 -2.26 7.88 -12.71
N ILE A 509 -1.21 8.35 -12.03
CA ILE A 509 -0.41 7.55 -11.09
C ILE A 509 -1.26 7.12 -9.89
N ILE A 510 -2.00 8.05 -9.26
CA ILE A 510 -2.87 7.78 -8.12
C ILE A 510 -3.95 6.75 -8.47
N ASN A 511 -4.59 6.87 -9.63
CA ASN A 511 -5.63 5.94 -10.08
C ASN A 511 -5.07 4.54 -10.38
N ASN A 512 -3.81 4.46 -10.81
CA ASN A 512 -3.12 3.19 -11.03
C ASN A 512 -2.38 2.67 -9.78
N SER A 513 -2.48 3.35 -8.64
CA SER A 513 -1.94 2.91 -7.35
C SER A 513 -3.09 2.46 -6.45
N LYS A 514 -3.23 1.15 -6.26
CA LYS A 514 -4.32 0.61 -5.43
C LYS A 514 -4.13 0.97 -3.95
N THR A 515 -2.90 0.87 -3.47
CA THR A 515 -2.55 1.21 -2.10
C THR A 515 -2.04 2.65 -2.03
N LYS A 516 -2.57 3.42 -1.10
CA LYS A 516 -2.18 4.80 -0.85
C LYS A 516 -1.81 4.97 0.62
N ILE A 517 -0.63 5.50 0.87
CA ILE A 517 -0.15 5.83 2.21
C ILE A 517 -0.16 7.35 2.30
N ILE A 518 -1.05 7.88 3.11
CA ILE A 518 -1.16 9.31 3.36
C ILE A 518 -0.54 9.57 4.72
N LEU A 519 0.52 10.36 4.72
CA LEU A 519 1.20 10.81 5.92
C LEU A 519 0.67 12.19 6.33
N ASN A 520 1.36 12.89 7.24
CA ASN A 520 0.94 14.22 7.64
C ASN A 520 0.87 15.18 6.43
N LEU A 521 -0.24 15.89 6.29
CA LEU A 521 -0.51 16.89 5.25
C LEU A 521 -0.81 18.23 5.89
N GLU A 522 -0.58 19.32 5.17
CA GLU A 522 -1.11 20.64 5.48
C GLU A 522 -2.58 20.75 5.04
N ASP A 523 -3.32 21.71 5.59
CA ASP A 523 -4.77 21.81 5.36
C ASP A 523 -5.15 21.89 3.87
N ASP A 524 -4.43 22.73 3.10
CA ASP A 524 -4.67 22.89 1.65
C ASP A 524 -4.40 21.61 0.85
N GLU A 525 -3.39 20.86 1.27
CA GLU A 525 -3.03 19.58 0.65
C GLU A 525 -4.04 18.48 1.02
N ALA A 526 -4.51 18.51 2.26
CA ALA A 526 -5.53 17.58 2.74
C ALA A 526 -6.85 17.73 1.95
N GLU A 527 -7.29 18.97 1.68
CA GLU A 527 -8.46 19.24 0.84
C GLU A 527 -8.30 18.68 -0.57
N ARG A 528 -7.15 18.87 -1.20
CA ARG A 528 -6.87 18.34 -2.56
C ARG A 528 -6.84 16.82 -2.60
N VAL A 529 -6.22 16.19 -1.62
CA VAL A 529 -6.21 14.73 -1.48
C VAL A 529 -7.64 14.23 -1.28
N GLN A 530 -8.42 14.90 -0.44
CA GLN A 530 -9.83 14.59 -0.21
C GLN A 530 -10.64 14.62 -1.51
N GLU A 531 -10.52 15.70 -2.28
CA GLU A 531 -11.20 15.84 -3.57
C GLU A 531 -10.77 14.78 -4.59
N THR A 532 -9.44 14.55 -4.71
CA THR A 532 -8.87 13.62 -5.69
C THR A 532 -9.22 12.16 -5.39
N LEU A 533 -9.24 11.78 -4.11
CA LEU A 533 -9.55 10.43 -3.67
C LEU A 533 -11.02 10.22 -3.30
N HIS A 534 -11.85 11.26 -3.39
CA HIS A 534 -13.27 11.25 -3.00
C HIS A 534 -13.47 10.79 -1.55
N LEU A 535 -12.61 11.24 -0.64
CA LEU A 535 -12.71 10.94 0.78
C LEU A 535 -13.74 11.86 1.46
N ASP A 536 -14.40 11.36 2.50
CA ASP A 536 -15.27 12.20 3.32
C ASP A 536 -14.46 13.09 4.28
N ARG A 537 -15.09 14.12 4.87
CA ARG A 537 -14.42 15.03 5.80
C ARG A 537 -13.83 14.34 7.03
N LYS A 538 -14.37 13.19 7.45
CA LYS A 538 -13.89 12.45 8.63
C LYS A 538 -12.67 11.59 8.31
N SER A 539 -12.43 11.30 7.03
CA SER A 539 -11.28 10.48 6.60
C SER A 539 -9.95 11.26 6.56
N VAL A 540 -9.99 12.58 6.72
CA VAL A 540 -8.82 13.48 6.56
C VAL A 540 -8.37 14.14 7.88
N VAL A 541 -9.07 13.88 8.99
CA VAL A 541 -8.73 14.41 10.32
C VAL A 541 -7.85 13.47 11.12
#